data_d710b34dc0286e7b57bab656830088dc
#
_entry.id   d710b34dc0286e7b57bab656830088dc
#
_cell.length_a   1.000
_cell.length_b   1.000
_cell.length_c   1.000
_cell.angle_alpha   90.00
_cell.angle_beta   90.00
_cell.angle_gamma   90.00
#
_symmetry.space_group_name_H-M   'P 1'
#
loop_
_entity.id
_entity.type
_entity.pdbx_description
1 polymer ?
#
loop_
_entity_poly.entity_id
_entity_poly.type
_entity_poly.pdbx_seq_one_letter_code
_entity_poly.pdbx_strand_id
1 'polypeptide(L)'
;MVPSSKKILLLGDGAVGKTSLVRRFVEQKFDDRYIATIGVNVKKKVLDDLDIKLLLWDIYGQKMNKNLHTSHYSGADGAIITYDLTRYKTFTNLDGWISDVFSVTGKIPFVVLGNKFDLVEGYESSRYEDIEIFLKKEHKEVLEFYREVYDDIPDLSKVSPEDLWIWVEDKKRELEIDFPYFLTSAKTGENVEEAFYALGNLLVESDIK
;
A
#
# COMPACT_ATOMS: atom_id res chain seq x y z
N MET A 1 -8.12 -28.03 -9.05
CA MET A 1 -6.67 -27.80 -9.29
C MET A 1 -6.05 -27.29 -8.00
N VAL A 2 -4.74 -27.41 -7.80
CA VAL A 2 -4.08 -26.80 -6.64
C VAL A 2 -3.84 -25.34 -6.97
N PRO A 3 -4.32 -24.37 -6.15
CA PRO A 3 -4.15 -22.95 -6.45
C PRO A 3 -2.66 -22.57 -6.54
N SER A 4 -2.31 -21.73 -7.51
CA SER A 4 -0.93 -21.26 -7.68
C SER A 4 -0.52 -20.43 -6.46
N SER A 5 0.71 -20.60 -5.98
CA SER A 5 1.20 -19.88 -4.80
C SER A 5 1.94 -18.61 -5.21
N LYS A 6 1.55 -17.47 -4.66
CA LYS A 6 2.14 -16.15 -4.92
C LYS A 6 2.76 -15.58 -3.65
N LYS A 7 4.04 -15.25 -3.71
CA LYS A 7 4.79 -14.60 -2.63
C LYS A 7 4.54 -13.09 -2.64
N ILE A 8 3.93 -12.57 -1.58
CA ILE A 8 3.58 -11.15 -1.45
C ILE A 8 4.35 -10.53 -0.30
N LEU A 9 5.06 -9.46 -0.59
CA LEU A 9 5.81 -8.69 0.41
C LEU A 9 4.93 -7.61 1.03
N LEU A 10 4.96 -7.50 2.36
CA LEU A 10 4.37 -6.37 3.09
C LEU A 10 5.49 -5.39 3.42
N LEU A 11 5.50 -4.22 2.75
CA LEU A 11 6.54 -3.21 2.83
C LEU A 11 5.99 -1.90 3.43
N GLY A 12 6.88 -1.08 3.95
CA GLY A 12 6.56 0.18 4.61
C GLY A 12 7.21 0.31 5.98
N ASP A 13 7.16 1.49 6.54
CA ASP A 13 7.83 1.86 7.78
C ASP A 13 7.34 1.06 9.01
N GLY A 14 8.03 1.21 10.12
CA GLY A 14 7.60 0.66 11.40
C GLY A 14 6.27 1.25 11.85
N ALA A 15 5.39 0.39 12.41
CA ALA A 15 4.10 0.78 12.97
C ALA A 15 3.08 1.42 12.01
N VAL A 16 3.23 1.27 10.68
CA VAL A 16 2.20 1.69 9.70
C VAL A 16 0.98 0.76 9.66
N GLY A 17 1.09 -0.44 10.26
CA GLY A 17 -0.02 -1.39 10.40
C GLY A 17 0.02 -2.58 9.44
N LYS A 18 1.16 -2.92 8.82
CA LYS A 18 1.32 -4.10 7.93
C LYS A 18 0.79 -5.39 8.57
N THR A 19 1.27 -5.73 9.75
CA THR A 19 0.83 -6.91 10.53
C THR A 19 -0.66 -6.88 10.82
N SER A 20 -1.19 -5.70 11.17
CA SER A 20 -2.62 -5.52 11.48
C SER A 20 -3.49 -5.71 10.25
N LEU A 21 -3.07 -5.21 9.08
CA LEU A 21 -3.74 -5.42 7.79
C LEU A 21 -3.78 -6.91 7.42
N VAL A 22 -2.64 -7.60 7.52
CA VAL A 22 -2.59 -9.05 7.27
C VAL A 22 -3.48 -9.82 8.25
N ARG A 23 -3.45 -9.47 9.53
CA ARG A 23 -4.31 -10.10 10.54
C ARG A 23 -5.80 -9.83 10.26
N ARG A 24 -6.16 -8.60 9.89
CA ARG A 24 -7.52 -8.25 9.49
C ARG A 24 -7.98 -9.07 8.30
N PHE A 25 -7.17 -9.14 7.24
CA PHE A 25 -7.49 -9.85 6.01
C PHE A 25 -7.59 -11.38 6.19
N VAL A 26 -6.64 -11.99 6.92
CA VAL A 26 -6.58 -13.45 7.07
C VAL A 26 -7.50 -13.96 8.18
N GLU A 27 -7.54 -13.28 9.33
CA GLU A 27 -8.15 -13.76 10.56
C GLU A 27 -9.43 -12.99 10.94
N GLN A 28 -9.77 -11.90 10.21
CA GLN A 28 -10.88 -10.97 10.52
C GLN A 28 -10.76 -10.40 11.95
N LYS A 29 -9.52 -10.16 12.44
CA LYS A 29 -9.22 -9.71 13.80
C LYS A 29 -8.37 -8.45 13.78
N PHE A 30 -8.56 -7.63 14.82
CA PHE A 30 -7.70 -6.49 15.13
C PHE A 30 -7.32 -6.51 16.61
N ASP A 31 -6.10 -6.08 16.92
CA ASP A 31 -5.59 -5.95 18.29
C ASP A 31 -4.98 -4.55 18.43
N ASP A 32 -5.50 -3.74 19.34
CA ASP A 32 -5.02 -2.37 19.60
C ASP A 32 -3.59 -2.33 20.16
N ARG A 33 -3.09 -3.45 20.68
CA ARG A 33 -1.73 -3.51 21.23
C ARG A 33 -0.71 -3.54 20.12
N TYR A 34 0.18 -2.57 20.14
CA TYR A 34 1.35 -2.58 19.25
C TYR A 34 2.35 -3.63 19.72
N ILE A 35 2.58 -4.64 18.90
CA ILE A 35 3.64 -5.62 19.07
C ILE A 35 4.57 -5.50 17.87
N ALA A 36 5.83 -5.13 18.10
CA ALA A 36 6.80 -5.04 17.02
C ALA A 36 7.01 -6.42 16.39
N THR A 37 6.95 -6.50 15.05
CA THR A 37 7.28 -7.72 14.32
C THR A 37 8.79 -7.98 14.45
N ILE A 38 9.17 -9.18 14.89
CA ILE A 38 10.58 -9.60 14.95
C ILE A 38 10.82 -10.60 13.83
N GLY A 39 11.71 -10.26 12.89
CA GLY A 39 12.03 -11.12 11.76
C GLY A 39 10.94 -11.08 10.67
N VAL A 40 10.56 -12.24 10.15
CA VAL A 40 9.53 -12.40 9.10
C VAL A 40 8.43 -13.32 9.59
N ASN A 41 7.18 -12.90 9.42
CA ASN A 41 6.01 -13.72 9.68
C ASN A 41 5.30 -14.02 8.36
N VAL A 42 5.02 -15.29 8.08
CA VAL A 42 4.34 -15.69 6.84
C VAL A 42 2.94 -16.19 7.16
N LYS A 43 1.93 -15.53 6.60
CA LYS A 43 0.52 -15.94 6.63
C LYS A 43 0.07 -16.41 5.25
N LYS A 44 -0.96 -17.26 5.22
CA LYS A 44 -1.53 -17.81 3.99
C LYS A 44 -3.00 -17.43 3.86
N LYS A 45 -3.42 -17.08 2.66
CA LYS A 45 -4.83 -16.87 2.30
C LYS A 45 -5.07 -17.41 0.90
N VAL A 46 -6.09 -18.23 0.73
CA VAL A 46 -6.57 -18.64 -0.59
C VAL A 46 -7.62 -17.66 -1.05
N LEU A 47 -7.52 -17.24 -2.30
CA LEU A 47 -8.52 -16.47 -3.02
C LEU A 47 -9.15 -17.44 -4.03
N ASP A 48 -10.24 -18.09 -3.59
CA ASP A 48 -10.85 -19.20 -4.35
C ASP A 48 -11.33 -18.74 -5.72
N ASP A 49 -11.89 -17.53 -5.81
CA ASP A 49 -12.42 -16.95 -7.06
C ASP A 49 -11.31 -16.68 -8.10
N LEU A 50 -10.06 -16.54 -7.66
CA LEU A 50 -8.90 -16.27 -8.51
C LEU A 50 -7.99 -17.51 -8.69
N ASP A 51 -8.29 -18.63 -8.04
CA ASP A 51 -7.49 -19.87 -8.01
C ASP A 51 -6.01 -19.62 -7.63
N ILE A 52 -5.77 -18.67 -6.70
CA ILE A 52 -4.44 -18.34 -6.18
C ILE A 52 -4.36 -18.46 -4.66
N LYS A 53 -3.17 -18.74 -4.17
CA LYS A 53 -2.84 -18.75 -2.75
C LYS A 53 -1.79 -17.68 -2.45
N LEU A 54 -2.15 -16.66 -1.70
CA LEU A 54 -1.23 -15.62 -1.25
C LEU A 54 -0.39 -16.12 -0.06
N LEU A 55 0.92 -16.00 -0.17
CA LEU A 55 1.89 -16.18 0.90
C LEU A 55 2.35 -14.79 1.33
N LEU A 56 1.74 -14.26 2.39
CA LEU A 56 1.91 -12.89 2.88
C LEU A 56 3.12 -12.82 3.81
N TRP A 57 4.19 -12.21 3.34
CA TRP A 57 5.46 -12.05 4.05
C TRP A 57 5.47 -10.72 4.79
N ASP A 58 5.08 -10.73 6.06
CA ASP A 58 5.12 -9.56 6.95
C ASP A 58 6.55 -9.39 7.48
N ILE A 59 7.26 -8.45 6.87
CA ILE A 59 8.67 -8.18 7.14
C ILE A 59 8.77 -6.99 8.09
N TYR A 60 9.73 -7.05 9.03
CA TYR A 60 10.00 -5.96 9.95
C TYR A 60 10.24 -4.62 9.23
N GLY A 61 9.46 -3.59 9.59
CA GLY A 61 9.39 -2.30 8.88
C GLY A 61 10.46 -1.28 9.27
N GLN A 62 11.57 -1.67 9.90
CA GLN A 62 12.73 -0.79 10.06
C GLN A 62 13.78 -1.15 9.01
N LYS A 63 14.50 -0.14 8.50
CA LYS A 63 15.60 -0.33 7.55
C LYS A 63 16.65 -1.26 8.17
N MET A 64 16.49 -2.56 7.93
CA MET A 64 17.49 -3.57 8.26
C MET A 64 18.67 -3.46 7.27
N ASN A 65 19.80 -4.13 7.60
CA ASN A 65 20.96 -4.21 6.71
C ASN A 65 20.54 -4.59 5.29
N LYS A 66 21.01 -3.88 4.26
CA LYS A 66 20.67 -4.09 2.83
C LYS A 66 20.73 -5.56 2.40
N ASN A 67 21.67 -6.35 2.95
CA ASN A 67 21.84 -7.76 2.62
C ASN A 67 20.68 -8.66 3.09
N LEU A 68 19.98 -8.30 4.16
CA LEU A 68 18.80 -9.04 4.67
C LEU A 68 17.56 -8.77 3.82
N HIS A 69 17.41 -7.54 3.31
CA HIS A 69 16.30 -7.18 2.41
C HIS A 69 16.36 -8.00 1.12
N THR A 70 17.53 -8.12 0.50
CA THR A 70 17.71 -8.84 -0.77
C THR A 70 17.25 -10.31 -0.66
N SER A 71 17.61 -11.01 0.43
CA SER A 71 17.23 -12.42 0.61
C SER A 71 15.71 -12.59 0.80
N HIS A 72 15.04 -11.63 1.44
CA HIS A 72 13.59 -11.69 1.65
C HIS A 72 12.79 -11.28 0.42
N TYR A 73 13.30 -10.37 -0.42
CA TYR A 73 12.60 -9.88 -1.61
C TYR A 73 12.69 -10.84 -2.80
N SER A 74 13.77 -11.60 -2.90
CA SER A 74 13.97 -12.54 -4.00
C SER A 74 12.78 -13.48 -4.18
N GLY A 75 12.34 -13.64 -5.43
CA GLY A 75 11.22 -14.51 -5.78
C GLY A 75 9.85 -14.00 -5.32
N ALA A 76 9.71 -12.70 -5.03
CA ALA A 76 8.40 -12.11 -4.78
C ALA A 76 7.64 -11.92 -6.11
N ASP A 77 6.35 -12.29 -6.08
CA ASP A 77 5.43 -12.15 -7.20
C ASP A 77 4.70 -10.79 -7.15
N GLY A 78 4.58 -10.18 -5.97
CA GLY A 78 3.92 -8.89 -5.78
C GLY A 78 4.24 -8.26 -4.44
N ALA A 79 3.79 -7.00 -4.25
CA ALA A 79 4.01 -6.25 -3.03
C ALA A 79 2.78 -5.44 -2.59
N ILE A 80 2.64 -5.28 -1.28
CA ILE A 80 1.73 -4.30 -0.66
C ILE A 80 2.61 -3.30 0.08
N ILE A 81 2.54 -2.02 -0.33
CA ILE A 81 3.36 -0.96 0.22
C ILE A 81 2.47 -0.04 1.05
N THR A 82 2.74 0.02 2.35
CA THR A 82 1.85 0.65 3.32
C THR A 82 2.50 1.85 3.98
N TYR A 83 1.75 2.96 4.08
CA TYR A 83 2.10 4.12 4.89
C TYR A 83 0.99 4.41 5.91
N ASP A 84 1.25 5.32 6.85
CA ASP A 84 0.34 5.74 7.91
C ASP A 84 -0.17 7.14 7.60
N LEU A 85 -1.48 7.29 7.37
CA LEU A 85 -2.13 8.55 7.03
C LEU A 85 -1.91 9.66 8.08
N THR A 86 -1.62 9.27 9.33
CA THR A 86 -1.35 10.21 10.41
C THR A 86 0.13 10.59 10.55
N ARG A 87 1.02 10.05 9.68
CA ARG A 87 2.47 10.28 9.74
C ARG A 87 3.05 10.53 8.35
N TYR A 88 3.08 11.79 7.93
CA TYR A 88 3.56 12.21 6.60
C TYR A 88 4.91 11.61 6.20
N LYS A 89 5.86 11.49 7.15
CA LYS A 89 7.17 10.90 6.87
C LYS A 89 7.09 9.48 6.30
N THR A 90 6.09 8.70 6.68
CA THR A 90 5.92 7.34 6.15
C THR A 90 5.42 7.33 4.70
N PHE A 91 4.71 8.38 4.28
CA PHE A 91 4.32 8.63 2.90
C PHE A 91 5.53 9.01 2.04
N THR A 92 6.36 9.97 2.46
CA THR A 92 7.57 10.37 1.73
C THR A 92 8.61 9.25 1.59
N ASN A 93 8.51 8.18 2.37
CA ASN A 93 9.39 7.02 2.27
C ASN A 93 8.92 5.97 1.24
N LEU A 94 7.73 6.13 0.62
CA LEU A 94 7.18 5.17 -0.35
C LEU A 94 8.12 4.94 -1.54
N ASP A 95 8.70 5.99 -2.10
CA ASP A 95 9.64 5.89 -3.22
C ASP A 95 10.84 5.03 -2.89
N GLY A 96 11.34 5.15 -1.67
CA GLY A 96 12.43 4.32 -1.18
C GLY A 96 12.05 2.84 -1.10
N TRP A 97 10.83 2.51 -0.65
CA TRP A 97 10.34 1.14 -0.58
C TRP A 97 10.13 0.53 -1.97
N ILE A 98 9.56 1.29 -2.93
CA ILE A 98 9.39 0.86 -4.32
C ILE A 98 10.76 0.61 -4.97
N SER A 99 11.69 1.55 -4.85
CA SER A 99 13.04 1.42 -5.39
C SER A 99 13.78 0.23 -4.82
N ASP A 100 13.69 0.01 -3.50
CA ASP A 100 14.36 -1.11 -2.83
C ASP A 100 13.84 -2.47 -3.33
N VAL A 101 12.52 -2.65 -3.45
CA VAL A 101 11.96 -3.92 -3.94
C VAL A 101 12.28 -4.12 -5.42
N PHE A 102 12.11 -3.12 -6.26
CA PHE A 102 12.36 -3.23 -7.70
C PHE A 102 13.84 -3.47 -8.04
N SER A 103 14.76 -3.00 -7.17
CA SER A 103 16.19 -3.29 -7.33
C SER A 103 16.53 -4.79 -7.23
N VAL A 104 15.67 -5.58 -6.58
CA VAL A 104 15.87 -7.02 -6.35
C VAL A 104 14.99 -7.87 -7.25
N THR A 105 13.73 -7.47 -7.44
CA THR A 105 12.71 -8.28 -8.12
C THR A 105 12.51 -7.89 -9.59
N GLY A 106 13.00 -6.71 -10.00
CA GLY A 106 12.47 -6.04 -11.17
C GLY A 106 11.08 -5.45 -10.89
N LYS A 107 10.40 -4.99 -11.93
CA LYS A 107 9.04 -4.45 -11.81
C LYS A 107 8.05 -5.60 -11.58
N ILE A 108 7.44 -5.64 -10.41
CA ILE A 108 6.39 -6.59 -10.03
C ILE A 108 5.09 -5.85 -9.76
N PRO A 109 3.90 -6.49 -9.86
CA PRO A 109 2.63 -5.93 -9.44
C PRO A 109 2.66 -5.48 -7.98
N PHE A 110 2.09 -4.30 -7.69
CA PHE A 110 1.98 -3.82 -6.32
C PHE A 110 0.72 -2.97 -6.12
N VAL A 111 0.33 -2.80 -4.86
CA VAL A 111 -0.71 -1.87 -4.41
C VAL A 111 -0.16 -0.98 -3.31
N VAL A 112 -0.68 0.25 -3.21
CA VAL A 112 -0.31 1.22 -2.17
C VAL A 112 -1.47 1.39 -1.20
N LEU A 113 -1.18 1.31 0.12
CA LEU A 113 -2.18 1.44 1.17
C LEU A 113 -1.86 2.59 2.11
N GLY A 114 -2.74 3.61 2.15
CA GLY A 114 -2.79 4.60 3.21
C GLY A 114 -3.61 4.06 4.37
N ASN A 115 -2.94 3.54 5.40
CA ASN A 115 -3.62 2.89 6.52
C ASN A 115 -3.89 3.85 7.69
N LYS A 116 -4.75 3.41 8.62
CA LYS A 116 -5.27 4.15 9.78
C LYS A 116 -6.24 5.25 9.38
N PHE A 117 -7.03 4.98 8.37
CA PHE A 117 -8.06 5.88 7.87
C PHE A 117 -9.08 6.26 8.95
N ASP A 118 -9.35 5.35 9.89
CA ASP A 118 -10.20 5.58 11.08
C ASP A 118 -9.69 6.69 12.01
N LEU A 119 -8.46 7.16 11.85
CA LEU A 119 -7.87 8.24 12.66
C LEU A 119 -7.86 9.60 11.93
N VAL A 120 -8.35 9.66 10.70
CA VAL A 120 -8.41 10.90 9.91
C VAL A 120 -9.80 11.51 10.04
N GLU A 121 -9.92 12.62 10.78
CA GLU A 121 -11.19 13.32 11.00
C GLU A 121 -11.72 13.98 9.72
N GLY A 122 -13.03 13.93 9.53
CA GLY A 122 -13.71 14.63 8.45
C GLY A 122 -13.81 13.87 7.12
N TYR A 123 -13.37 12.63 7.07
CA TYR A 123 -13.54 11.74 5.93
C TYR A 123 -14.83 10.93 6.04
N GLU A 124 -15.80 11.22 5.21
CA GLU A 124 -16.94 10.32 4.98
C GLU A 124 -16.58 9.36 3.85
N SER A 125 -16.61 8.05 4.13
CA SER A 125 -16.21 6.96 3.23
C SER A 125 -16.99 6.89 1.90
N SER A 126 -18.11 7.60 1.82
CA SER A 126 -18.99 7.62 0.64
C SER A 126 -18.52 8.50 -0.53
N ARG A 127 -17.36 9.17 -0.44
CA ARG A 127 -16.93 10.19 -1.41
C ARG A 127 -15.75 9.82 -2.30
N TYR A 128 -15.32 8.58 -2.33
CA TYR A 128 -14.19 8.21 -3.17
C TYR A 128 -14.45 8.39 -4.66
N GLU A 129 -15.63 7.97 -5.13
CA GLU A 129 -16.06 8.19 -6.51
C GLU A 129 -16.25 9.69 -6.81
N ASP A 130 -16.75 10.45 -5.84
CA ASP A 130 -16.95 11.90 -5.95
C ASP A 130 -15.62 12.67 -6.00
N ILE A 131 -14.60 12.25 -5.23
CA ILE A 131 -13.27 12.86 -5.25
C ILE A 131 -12.56 12.55 -6.56
N GLU A 132 -12.61 11.33 -7.05
CA GLU A 132 -12.04 10.95 -8.34
C GLU A 132 -12.69 11.72 -9.50
N ILE A 133 -14.03 11.91 -9.45
CA ILE A 133 -14.78 12.70 -10.43
C ILE A 133 -14.46 14.20 -10.32
N PHE A 134 -14.37 14.72 -9.09
CA PHE A 134 -14.04 16.13 -8.83
C PHE A 134 -12.62 16.46 -9.30
N LEU A 135 -11.64 15.63 -8.98
CA LEU A 135 -10.24 15.83 -9.35
C LEU A 135 -10.02 15.68 -10.86
N LYS A 136 -10.73 14.78 -11.55
CA LYS A 136 -10.68 14.66 -13.02
C LYS A 136 -11.22 15.89 -13.75
N LYS A 137 -12.12 16.65 -13.12
CA LYS A 137 -12.83 17.77 -13.78
C LYS A 137 -12.11 19.13 -13.64
N GLU A 138 -11.32 19.34 -12.58
CA GLU A 138 -10.70 20.64 -12.26
C GLU A 138 -9.16 20.60 -12.26
N HIS A 139 -8.61 19.64 -12.89
CA HIS A 139 -7.27 19.09 -12.71
C HIS A 139 -6.09 20.03 -12.98
N LYS A 140 -6.18 20.90 -13.95
CA LYS A 140 -5.04 21.70 -14.40
C LYS A 140 -4.81 22.93 -13.53
N GLU A 141 -5.89 23.59 -13.12
CA GLU A 141 -5.85 24.81 -12.31
C GLU A 141 -5.51 24.53 -10.84
N VAL A 142 -6.00 23.39 -10.32
CA VAL A 142 -5.73 22.96 -8.94
C VAL A 142 -4.28 22.55 -8.77
N LEU A 143 -3.69 21.83 -9.72
CA LEU A 143 -2.27 21.44 -9.69
C LEU A 143 -1.32 22.66 -9.77
N GLU A 144 -1.65 23.66 -10.58
CA GLU A 144 -0.87 24.92 -10.67
C GLU A 144 -0.98 25.71 -9.36
N PHE A 145 -2.18 25.82 -8.78
CA PHE A 145 -2.42 26.48 -7.51
C PHE A 145 -1.66 25.82 -6.35
N TYR A 146 -1.67 24.48 -6.26
CA TYR A 146 -0.96 23.76 -5.19
C TYR A 146 0.56 23.84 -5.33
N ARG A 147 1.11 23.86 -6.53
CA ARG A 147 2.56 24.07 -6.73
C ARG A 147 3.04 25.48 -6.33
N GLU A 148 2.19 26.48 -6.44
CA GLU A 148 2.50 27.86 -6.02
C GLU A 148 2.30 28.10 -4.52
N VAL A 149 1.38 27.37 -3.87
CA VAL A 149 0.97 27.63 -2.47
C VAL A 149 1.77 26.81 -1.45
N TYR A 150 2.35 25.67 -1.85
CA TYR A 150 2.96 24.72 -0.92
C TYR A 150 4.47 24.90 -0.67
N ASP A 151 5.07 26.03 -1.06
CA ASP A 151 6.40 26.41 -0.58
C ASP A 151 6.42 26.84 0.90
N ASP A 152 5.25 27.06 1.53
CA ASP A 152 5.08 27.43 2.94
C ASP A 152 4.06 26.50 3.63
N ILE A 153 4.46 25.29 4.01
CA ILE A 153 3.54 24.31 4.61
C ILE A 153 3.55 24.38 6.14
N PRO A 154 2.46 24.80 6.78
CA PRO A 154 2.23 24.55 8.21
C PRO A 154 1.52 23.21 8.40
N ASP A 155 2.09 22.32 9.15
CA ASP A 155 1.57 21.02 9.64
C ASP A 155 1.60 19.84 8.65
N LEU A 156 2.81 19.39 8.33
CA LEU A 156 3.15 18.14 7.63
C LEU A 156 2.85 16.86 8.44
N SER A 157 1.94 16.89 9.41
CA SER A 157 1.66 15.70 10.24
C SER A 157 0.77 14.67 9.56
N LYS A 158 -0.03 15.09 8.57
CA LYS A 158 -1.02 14.22 7.89
C LYS A 158 -0.84 14.26 6.39
N VAL A 159 -1.09 13.13 5.72
CA VAL A 159 -1.16 13.05 4.25
C VAL A 159 -2.56 13.44 3.82
N SER A 160 -2.70 14.44 2.97
CA SER A 160 -3.99 14.75 2.36
C SER A 160 -4.30 13.76 1.21
N PRO A 161 -5.57 13.57 0.86
CA PRO A 161 -5.93 12.77 -0.30
C PRO A 161 -5.39 13.32 -1.61
N GLU A 162 -5.31 14.64 -1.70
CA GLU A 162 -4.76 15.35 -2.84
C GLU A 162 -3.27 15.04 -3.01
N ASP A 163 -2.49 15.07 -1.91
CA ASP A 163 -1.07 14.70 -1.94
C ASP A 163 -0.87 13.26 -2.43
N LEU A 164 -1.69 12.33 -1.91
CA LEU A 164 -1.66 10.93 -2.35
C LEU A 164 -1.97 10.81 -3.84
N TRP A 165 -3.03 11.48 -4.30
CA TRP A 165 -3.45 11.40 -5.68
C TRP A 165 -2.38 11.94 -6.64
N ILE A 166 -1.80 13.12 -6.35
CA ILE A 166 -0.72 13.72 -7.13
C ILE A 166 0.47 12.75 -7.20
N TRP A 167 0.88 12.23 -6.05
CA TRP A 167 1.99 11.28 -5.99
C TRP A 167 1.72 10.01 -6.81
N VAL A 168 0.49 9.45 -6.72
CA VAL A 168 0.09 8.26 -7.47
C VAL A 168 0.19 8.48 -8.97
N GLU A 169 -0.36 9.58 -9.48
CA GLU A 169 -0.35 9.88 -10.91
C GLU A 169 1.06 10.17 -11.43
N ASP A 170 1.88 10.90 -10.66
CA ASP A 170 3.28 11.13 -11.01
C ASP A 170 4.07 9.81 -11.00
N LYS A 171 3.82 8.95 -10.03
CA LYS A 171 4.51 7.67 -9.91
C LYS A 171 4.10 6.67 -10.99
N LYS A 172 2.84 6.62 -11.38
CA LYS A 172 2.36 5.81 -12.52
C LYS A 172 3.08 6.21 -13.82
N ARG A 173 3.24 7.52 -14.05
CA ARG A 173 3.96 8.04 -15.22
C ARG A 173 5.46 7.73 -15.16
N GLU A 174 6.10 7.93 -14.02
CA GLU A 174 7.53 7.64 -13.82
C GLU A 174 7.86 6.14 -14.04
N LEU A 175 7.04 5.27 -13.47
CA LEU A 175 7.27 3.83 -13.53
C LEU A 175 6.74 3.19 -14.81
N GLU A 176 5.88 3.86 -15.56
CA GLU A 176 5.10 3.29 -16.68
C GLU A 176 4.32 2.03 -16.24
N ILE A 177 3.79 2.05 -15.01
CA ILE A 177 2.97 0.97 -14.43
C ILE A 177 1.71 1.59 -13.84
N ASP A 178 0.55 1.02 -14.19
CA ASP A 178 -0.68 1.30 -13.46
C ASP A 178 -0.75 0.43 -12.20
N PHE A 179 -1.03 1.05 -11.06
CA PHE A 179 -1.18 0.36 -9.77
C PHE A 179 -2.34 0.97 -8.98
N PRO A 180 -3.14 0.15 -8.30
CA PRO A 180 -4.21 0.63 -7.44
C PRO A 180 -3.67 1.15 -6.10
N TYR A 181 -4.41 2.07 -5.51
CA TYR A 181 -4.18 2.55 -4.16
C TYR A 181 -5.49 2.59 -3.38
N PHE A 182 -5.39 2.43 -2.06
CA PHE A 182 -6.54 2.41 -1.16
C PHE A 182 -6.24 3.15 0.13
N LEU A 183 -7.25 3.87 0.65
CA LEU A 183 -7.26 4.28 2.04
C LEU A 183 -7.89 3.16 2.86
N THR A 184 -7.15 2.64 3.83
CA THR A 184 -7.54 1.44 4.56
C THR A 184 -7.59 1.68 6.06
N SER A 185 -8.43 0.93 6.75
CA SER A 185 -8.37 0.81 8.21
C SER A 185 -8.28 -0.65 8.62
N ALA A 186 -7.14 -1.06 9.13
CA ALA A 186 -7.02 -2.39 9.74
C ALA A 186 -7.95 -2.56 10.96
N LYS A 187 -8.31 -1.45 11.63
CA LYS A 187 -9.20 -1.45 12.80
C LYS A 187 -10.65 -1.71 12.41
N THR A 188 -11.20 -0.97 11.48
CA THR A 188 -12.59 -1.13 11.03
C THR A 188 -12.75 -2.25 9.99
N GLY A 189 -11.71 -2.54 9.21
CA GLY A 189 -11.72 -3.45 8.08
C GLY A 189 -11.95 -2.75 6.74
N GLU A 190 -12.16 -1.44 6.74
CA GLU A 190 -12.48 -0.66 5.56
C GLU A 190 -11.41 -0.80 4.47
N ASN A 191 -11.85 -1.12 3.25
CA ASN A 191 -11.05 -1.32 2.04
C ASN A 191 -9.91 -2.35 2.15
N VAL A 192 -9.87 -3.15 3.23
CA VAL A 192 -8.78 -4.12 3.42
C VAL A 192 -8.93 -5.29 2.46
N GLU A 193 -10.13 -5.86 2.35
CA GLU A 193 -10.37 -7.01 1.48
C GLU A 193 -10.21 -6.62 0.01
N GLU A 194 -10.79 -5.50 -0.40
CA GLU A 194 -10.72 -4.93 -1.75
C GLU A 194 -9.26 -4.72 -2.20
N ALA A 195 -8.42 -4.19 -1.32
CA ALA A 195 -7.01 -3.94 -1.62
C ALA A 195 -6.21 -5.23 -1.88
N PHE A 196 -6.43 -6.28 -1.08
CA PHE A 196 -5.77 -7.56 -1.30
C PHE A 196 -6.29 -8.28 -2.55
N TYR A 197 -7.59 -8.19 -2.85
CA TYR A 197 -8.16 -8.72 -4.09
C TYR A 197 -7.69 -7.96 -5.33
N ALA A 198 -7.51 -6.64 -5.25
CA ALA A 198 -6.96 -5.84 -6.34
C ALA A 198 -5.55 -6.33 -6.71
N LEU A 199 -4.67 -6.59 -5.72
CA LEU A 199 -3.38 -7.21 -5.99
C LEU A 199 -3.54 -8.61 -6.58
N GLY A 200 -4.47 -9.43 -6.08
CA GLY A 200 -4.76 -10.75 -6.61
C GLY A 200 -5.09 -10.72 -8.10
N ASN A 201 -5.93 -9.79 -8.53
CA ASN A 201 -6.29 -9.61 -9.95
C ASN A 201 -5.07 -9.24 -10.81
N LEU A 202 -4.23 -8.29 -10.35
CA LEU A 202 -2.99 -7.91 -11.05
C LEU A 202 -2.03 -9.09 -11.22
N LEU A 203 -1.95 -9.98 -10.22
CA LEU A 203 -1.10 -11.17 -10.28
C LEU A 203 -1.60 -12.17 -11.33
N VAL A 204 -2.91 -12.40 -11.41
CA VAL A 204 -3.52 -13.26 -12.41
C VAL A 204 -3.31 -12.69 -13.81
N GLU A 205 -3.52 -11.38 -14.01
CA GLU A 205 -3.29 -10.70 -15.28
C GLU A 205 -1.83 -10.78 -15.74
N SER A 206 -0.88 -10.71 -14.79
CA SER A 206 0.56 -10.79 -15.10
C SER A 206 1.01 -12.19 -15.53
N ASP A 207 0.33 -13.26 -15.11
CA ASP A 207 0.61 -14.63 -15.52
C ASP A 207 0.15 -14.93 -16.96
N ILE A 208 -0.73 -14.11 -17.53
CA ILE A 208 -1.31 -14.31 -18.87
C ILE A 208 -0.46 -13.64 -19.97
N LYS A 209 0.40 -12.72 -19.59
CA LYS A 209 1.31 -12.00 -20.50
C LYS A 209 2.65 -12.70 -20.64
#